data_6aeb34cbb4c13d2f9c4c95007f43a506
#
_entry.id   6aeb34cbb4c13d2f9c4c95007f43a506
#
_cell.length_a   1.000
_cell.length_b   1.000
_cell.length_c   1.000
_cell.angle_alpha   90.00
_cell.angle_beta   90.00
_cell.angle_gamma   90.00
#
_symmetry.space_group_name_H-M   'P 1'
#
loop_
_entity.id
_entity.type
_entity.pdbx_description
1 polymer ?
#
loop_
_entity_poly.entity_id
_entity_poly.type
_entity_poly.pdbx_seq_one_letter_code
_entity_poly.pdbx_strand_id
1 'polypeptide(L)'
;MNTNGRNADGNAGGSGVVDSYADDATIRRILEDTGDTWAVVGLSNNSSRAAYGVAQVLQRFGKRVVPVHPKAETVHGEQGYASLADIPFPVDVVDVFVNSELAGSVADEAVAVGAKAVWFQLGVVDPDALGRTRAAGLDMVMDRCPAIEIPRLGARA
;
A
#
# COMPACT_ATOMS: atom_id res chain seq x y z
N MET A 1 -24.12 11.15 -32.06
CA MET A 1 -23.68 11.17 -31.59
C MET A 1 -23.27 11.20 -30.80
N ASN A 2 -23.29 10.94 -30.65
CA ASN A 2 -22.76 10.91 -29.86
C ASN A 2 -22.55 10.74 -28.99
N THR A 3 -22.50 10.39 -28.99
CA THR A 3 -22.20 10.29 -28.12
C THR A 3 -21.84 10.14 -27.34
N ASN A 4 -21.98 10.04 -27.49
CA ASN A 4 -21.52 10.06 -26.70
C ASN A 4 -21.13 9.95 -25.81
N GLY A 5 -21.33 9.84 -26.12
CA GLY A 5 -20.80 9.83 -25.30
C GLY A 5 -20.60 9.65 -24.28
N ARG A 6 -20.71 9.51 -24.44
CA ARG A 6 -20.37 9.58 -23.55
C ARG A 6 -20.10 9.55 -22.58
N ASN A 7 -20.23 9.51 -22.71
CA ASN A 7 -19.90 9.67 -21.81
C ASN A 7 -19.65 9.49 -21.00
N ALA A 8 -19.88 9.22 -21.36
CA ALA A 8 -19.47 9.21 -20.65
C ALA A 8 -19.00 9.06 -19.90
N ASP A 9 -19.12 9.00 -20.20
CA ASP A 9 -18.45 9.13 -19.56
C ASP A 9 -18.25 9.23 -18.63
N GLY A 10 -18.74 9.33 -18.86
CA GLY A 10 -18.35 9.63 -18.11
C GLY A 10 -18.44 9.53 -17.17
N ASN A 11 -18.70 9.36 -17.13
CA ASN A 11 -18.56 9.47 -16.38
C ASN A 11 -18.27 9.39 -15.74
N ALA A 12 -18.52 9.39 -15.82
CA ALA A 12 -18.14 9.53 -15.35
C ALA A 12 -17.66 9.91 -14.85
N GLY A 13 -18.08 9.76 -15.19
CA GLY A 13 -17.43 10.96 -15.05
C GLY A 13 -16.53 11.25 -13.91
N GLY A 14 -16.46 12.26 -13.37
CA GLY A 14 -15.53 12.70 -12.37
C GLY A 14 -15.07 11.68 -11.34
N SER A 15 -15.92 10.74 -11.01
CA SER A 15 -15.58 9.70 -10.03
C SER A 15 -14.48 8.75 -10.52
N GLY A 16 -14.27 8.67 -11.84
CA GLY A 16 -13.27 7.78 -12.42
C GLY A 16 -11.87 8.04 -11.93
N VAL A 17 -11.49 9.30 -11.69
CA VAL A 17 -10.14 9.63 -11.19
C VAL A 17 -9.94 9.08 -9.78
N VAL A 18 -10.92 9.25 -8.89
CA VAL A 18 -10.84 8.74 -7.53
C VAL A 18 -10.79 7.20 -7.54
N ASP A 19 -11.64 6.58 -8.37
CA ASP A 19 -11.70 5.13 -8.47
C ASP A 19 -10.41 4.53 -9.01
N SER A 20 -9.68 5.27 -9.86
CA SER A 20 -8.42 4.78 -10.42
C SER A 20 -7.34 4.61 -9.36
N TYR A 21 -7.43 5.33 -8.23
CA TYR A 21 -6.46 5.22 -7.14
C TYR A 21 -6.71 4.01 -6.27
N ALA A 22 -7.96 3.60 -6.09
CA ALA A 22 -8.28 2.54 -5.14
C ALA A 22 -9.72 2.09 -5.31
N ASP A 23 -9.97 1.06 -6.09
CA ASP A 23 -11.31 0.47 -6.13
C ASP A 23 -11.45 -0.56 -5.00
N ASP A 24 -12.69 -0.78 -4.56
CA ASP A 24 -12.96 -1.64 -3.42
C ASP A 24 -12.54 -3.09 -3.65
N ALA A 25 -12.68 -3.59 -4.86
CA ALA A 25 -12.30 -4.98 -5.17
C ALA A 25 -10.79 -5.17 -5.02
N THR A 26 -9.99 -4.22 -5.48
CA THR A 26 -8.53 -4.26 -5.35
C THR A 26 -8.11 -4.12 -3.89
N ILE A 27 -8.72 -3.18 -3.16
CA ILE A 27 -8.45 -3.00 -1.73
C ILE A 27 -8.71 -4.31 -0.99
N ARG A 28 -9.87 -4.93 -1.21
CA ARG A 28 -10.23 -6.17 -0.54
C ARG A 28 -9.26 -7.29 -0.90
N ARG A 29 -8.89 -7.41 -2.16
CA ARG A 29 -7.96 -8.46 -2.61
C ARG A 29 -6.60 -8.31 -1.94
N ILE A 30 -6.09 -7.08 -1.81
CA ILE A 30 -4.81 -6.84 -1.14
C ILE A 30 -4.91 -7.21 0.34
N LEU A 31 -6.01 -6.85 0.99
CA LEU A 31 -6.19 -7.13 2.42
C LEU A 31 -6.39 -8.61 2.72
N GLU A 32 -7.14 -9.32 1.87
CA GLU A 32 -7.60 -10.68 2.18
C GLU A 32 -6.83 -11.78 1.45
N ASP A 33 -6.40 -11.54 0.20
CA ASP A 33 -5.99 -12.64 -0.69
C ASP A 33 -4.56 -12.54 -1.21
N THR A 34 -3.81 -11.49 -0.87
CA THR A 34 -2.48 -11.27 -1.46
C THR A 34 -1.36 -11.90 -0.65
N GLY A 35 -1.60 -12.17 0.62
CA GLY A 35 -0.62 -12.75 1.52
C GLY A 35 -0.45 -11.94 2.79
N ASP A 36 0.27 -12.51 3.75
CA ASP A 36 0.28 -11.98 5.11
C ASP A 36 1.54 -11.20 5.46
N THR A 37 2.59 -11.24 4.64
CA THR A 37 3.84 -10.52 4.94
C THR A 37 3.80 -9.12 4.35
N TRP A 38 3.69 -8.14 5.23
CA TRP A 38 3.56 -6.73 4.87
C TRP A 38 4.79 -5.95 5.34
N ALA A 39 5.59 -5.47 4.40
CA ALA A 39 6.69 -4.56 4.72
C ALA A 39 6.11 -3.15 4.84
N VAL A 40 6.34 -2.52 5.99
CA VAL A 40 5.81 -1.19 6.27
C VAL A 40 6.96 -0.20 6.23
N VAL A 41 7.06 0.54 5.13
CA VAL A 41 8.16 1.47 4.85
C VAL A 41 7.88 2.81 5.52
N GLY A 42 8.79 3.22 6.40
CA GLY A 42 8.64 4.39 7.25
C GLY A 42 8.30 4.05 8.68
N LEU A 43 8.21 2.77 9.02
CA LEU A 43 7.86 2.33 10.37
C LEU A 43 9.09 2.34 11.29
N SER A 44 9.02 3.16 12.33
CA SER A 44 10.03 3.24 13.39
C SER A 44 9.33 3.20 14.75
N ASN A 45 10.10 3.34 15.82
CA ASN A 45 9.53 3.41 17.18
C ASN A 45 8.97 4.78 17.55
N ASN A 46 8.87 5.69 16.58
CA ASN A 46 8.24 6.99 16.83
C ASN A 46 6.71 6.82 16.86
N SER A 47 6.17 6.75 18.08
CA SER A 47 4.74 6.50 18.30
C SER A 47 3.84 7.65 17.85
N SER A 48 4.40 8.82 17.53
CA SER A 48 3.63 9.94 17.00
C SER A 48 3.36 9.82 15.50
N ARG A 49 4.03 8.90 14.82
CA ARG A 49 3.83 8.68 13.38
C ARG A 49 2.71 7.68 13.15
N ALA A 50 1.95 7.91 12.07
CA ALA A 50 0.80 7.06 11.74
C ALA A 50 1.19 5.58 11.55
N ALA A 51 2.37 5.32 11.00
CA ALA A 51 2.82 3.94 10.75
C ALA A 51 2.83 3.10 12.03
N TYR A 52 3.16 3.70 13.16
CA TYR A 52 3.26 2.98 14.43
C TYR A 52 1.92 2.32 14.80
N GLY A 53 0.84 3.08 14.76
CA GLY A 53 -0.49 2.56 15.10
C GLY A 53 -1.09 1.67 14.02
N VAL A 54 -0.89 2.01 12.76
CA VAL A 54 -1.42 1.21 11.64
C VAL A 54 -0.76 -0.17 11.63
N ALA A 55 0.55 -0.25 11.92
CA ALA A 55 1.24 -1.54 12.01
C ALA A 55 0.61 -2.45 13.07
N GLN A 56 0.20 -1.89 14.21
CA GLN A 56 -0.50 -2.67 15.25
C GLN A 56 -1.85 -3.18 14.75
N VAL A 57 -2.59 -2.37 14.00
CA VAL A 57 -3.85 -2.80 13.40
C VAL A 57 -3.62 -3.96 12.44
N LEU A 58 -2.59 -3.87 11.60
CA LEU A 58 -2.24 -4.94 10.67
C LEU A 58 -1.90 -6.23 11.41
N GLN A 59 -1.14 -6.14 12.50
CA GLN A 59 -0.81 -7.31 13.31
C GLN A 59 -2.08 -7.95 13.89
N ARG A 60 -2.98 -7.14 14.41
CA ARG A 60 -4.27 -7.65 14.93
C ARG A 60 -5.13 -8.26 13.85
N PHE A 61 -4.95 -7.82 12.60
CA PHE A 61 -5.64 -8.37 11.44
C PHE A 61 -4.96 -9.65 10.91
N GLY A 62 -3.91 -10.13 11.59
CA GLY A 62 -3.23 -11.37 11.21
C GLY A 62 -2.06 -11.20 10.27
N LYS A 63 -1.61 -9.97 10.00
CA LYS A 63 -0.47 -9.75 9.11
C LYS A 63 0.84 -9.83 9.89
N ARG A 64 1.87 -10.34 9.21
CA ARG A 64 3.25 -10.26 9.67
C ARG A 64 3.81 -8.92 9.20
N VAL A 65 4.01 -8.00 10.12
CA VAL A 65 4.55 -6.68 9.81
C VAL A 65 6.08 -6.73 9.83
N VAL A 66 6.70 -6.19 8.79
CA VAL A 66 8.17 -6.08 8.69
C VAL A 66 8.52 -4.60 8.65
N PRO A 67 9.10 -4.03 9.71
CA PRO A 67 9.47 -2.61 9.71
C PRO A 67 10.60 -2.33 8.72
N VAL A 68 10.45 -1.27 7.91
CA VAL A 68 11.52 -0.81 7.02
C VAL A 68 11.76 0.67 7.27
N HIS A 69 12.97 0.97 7.74
CA HIS A 69 13.37 2.34 8.08
C HIS A 69 14.90 2.36 8.15
N PRO A 70 15.54 3.47 7.78
CA PRO A 70 17.03 3.53 7.81
C PRO A 70 17.64 3.09 9.13
N LYS A 71 16.95 3.28 10.26
CA LYS A 71 17.44 2.86 11.57
C LYS A 71 17.31 1.37 11.83
N ALA A 72 16.54 0.65 11.02
CA ALA A 72 16.35 -0.80 11.13
C ALA A 72 15.99 -1.26 12.56
N GLU A 73 15.14 -0.51 13.26
CA GLU A 73 14.77 -0.82 14.63
C GLU A 73 13.81 -2.01 14.72
N THR A 74 13.85 -2.69 15.86
CA THR A 74 12.78 -3.64 16.20
C THR A 74 11.54 -2.83 16.62
N VAL A 75 10.40 -3.09 15.99
CA VAL A 75 9.15 -2.39 16.27
C VAL A 75 8.05 -3.42 16.47
N HIS A 76 7.28 -3.28 17.53
CA HIS A 76 6.18 -4.20 17.88
C HIS A 76 6.62 -5.68 17.88
N GLY A 77 7.84 -5.94 18.32
CA GLY A 77 8.38 -7.29 18.41
C GLY A 77 8.95 -7.85 17.11
N GLU A 78 8.94 -7.06 16.02
CA GLU A 78 9.46 -7.51 14.73
C GLU A 78 10.78 -6.82 14.41
N GLN A 79 11.73 -7.61 13.91
CA GLN A 79 13.01 -7.08 13.47
C GLN A 79 12.82 -6.17 12.27
N GLY A 80 13.45 -4.99 12.30
CA GLY A 80 13.42 -4.07 11.18
C GLY A 80 14.60 -4.23 10.24
N TYR A 81 14.46 -3.67 9.06
CA TYR A 81 15.49 -3.68 8.01
C TYR A 81 15.64 -2.27 7.45
N ALA A 82 16.84 -1.95 6.98
CA ALA A 82 17.11 -0.61 6.46
C ALA A 82 16.47 -0.36 5.09
N SER A 83 16.26 -1.43 4.31
CA SER A 83 15.65 -1.34 2.98
C SER A 83 14.88 -2.61 2.68
N LEU A 84 14.02 -2.55 1.65
CA LEU A 84 13.28 -3.74 1.18
C LEU A 84 14.24 -4.84 0.73
N ALA A 85 15.34 -4.47 0.08
CA ALA A 85 16.30 -5.44 -0.42
C ALA A 85 16.99 -6.25 0.68
N ASP A 86 17.05 -5.71 1.88
CA ASP A 86 17.71 -6.39 3.02
C ASP A 86 16.82 -7.46 3.65
N ILE A 87 15.54 -7.52 3.32
CA ILE A 87 14.62 -8.50 3.92
C ILE A 87 14.93 -9.88 3.34
N PRO A 88 15.26 -10.88 4.18
CA PRO A 88 15.76 -12.18 3.68
C PRO A 88 14.66 -13.19 3.34
N PHE A 89 13.40 -12.75 3.22
CA PHE A 89 12.27 -13.62 2.87
C PHE A 89 11.31 -12.85 1.95
N PRO A 90 10.38 -13.55 1.28
CA PRO A 90 9.44 -12.88 0.37
C PRO A 90 8.51 -11.92 1.11
N VAL A 91 8.21 -10.79 0.47
CA VAL A 91 7.25 -9.80 0.95
C VAL A 91 6.05 -9.82 0.01
N ASP A 92 4.86 -9.87 0.57
CA ASP A 92 3.63 -9.89 -0.23
C ASP A 92 3.15 -8.48 -0.56
N VAL A 93 3.10 -7.61 0.44
CA VAL A 93 2.59 -6.23 0.28
C VAL A 93 3.60 -5.24 0.85
N VAL A 94 3.81 -4.14 0.13
CA VAL A 94 4.64 -3.02 0.60
C VAL A 94 3.72 -1.85 0.89
N ASP A 95 3.60 -1.49 2.18
CA ASP A 95 2.77 -0.38 2.67
C ASP A 95 3.67 0.84 2.91
N VAL A 96 3.39 1.95 2.24
CA VAL A 96 4.33 3.06 2.09
C VAL A 96 3.84 4.29 2.85
N PHE A 97 4.63 4.69 3.86
CA PHE A 97 4.36 5.86 4.71
C PHE A 97 5.32 7.03 4.46
N VAL A 98 6.26 6.90 3.52
CA VAL A 98 7.12 8.03 3.17
C VAL A 98 6.34 9.03 2.31
N ASN A 99 6.85 10.26 2.21
CA ASN A 99 6.14 11.29 1.46
C ASN A 99 6.07 10.96 -0.04
N SER A 100 5.17 11.65 -0.74
CA SER A 100 4.87 11.36 -2.14
C SER A 100 6.09 11.48 -3.05
N GLU A 101 7.05 12.35 -2.72
CA GLU A 101 8.26 12.54 -3.53
C GLU A 101 9.18 11.33 -3.51
N LEU A 102 9.18 10.58 -2.40
CA LEU A 102 10.02 9.40 -2.24
C LEU A 102 9.27 8.11 -2.56
N ALA A 103 7.95 8.15 -2.51
CA ALA A 103 7.12 6.95 -2.58
C ALA A 103 7.27 6.19 -3.89
N GLY A 104 7.45 6.91 -5.01
CA GLY A 104 7.60 6.27 -6.32
C GLY A 104 8.81 5.34 -6.39
N SER A 105 9.95 5.76 -5.82
CA SER A 105 11.13 4.90 -5.80
C SER A 105 10.93 3.68 -4.91
N VAL A 106 10.14 3.80 -3.84
CA VAL A 106 9.81 2.66 -2.99
C VAL A 106 8.91 1.67 -3.75
N ALA A 107 7.95 2.16 -4.53
CA ALA A 107 7.13 1.30 -5.38
C ALA A 107 7.98 0.56 -6.40
N ASP A 108 8.96 1.22 -7.00
CA ASP A 108 9.88 0.57 -7.94
C ASP A 108 10.72 -0.51 -7.23
N GLU A 109 11.16 -0.25 -6.01
CA GLU A 109 11.87 -1.27 -5.21
C GLU A 109 10.97 -2.46 -4.89
N ALA A 110 9.69 -2.21 -4.61
CA ALA A 110 8.74 -3.28 -4.35
C ALA A 110 8.61 -4.22 -5.54
N VAL A 111 8.56 -3.65 -6.76
CA VAL A 111 8.57 -4.45 -7.99
C VAL A 111 9.85 -5.27 -8.07
N ALA A 112 11.00 -4.64 -7.81
CA ALA A 112 12.30 -5.30 -7.94
C ALA A 112 12.47 -6.47 -6.97
N VAL A 113 11.92 -6.39 -5.76
CA VAL A 113 12.01 -7.48 -4.78
C VAL A 113 10.92 -8.54 -4.94
N GLY A 114 10.03 -8.38 -5.92
CA GLY A 114 9.01 -9.39 -6.21
C GLY A 114 7.77 -9.33 -5.33
N ALA A 115 7.46 -8.17 -4.76
CA ALA A 115 6.21 -8.00 -4.01
C ALA A 115 5.01 -8.19 -4.94
N LYS A 116 3.87 -8.50 -4.37
CA LYS A 116 2.63 -8.73 -5.13
C LYS A 116 1.75 -7.50 -5.20
N ALA A 117 1.88 -6.59 -4.23
CA ALA A 117 1.05 -5.39 -4.18
C ALA A 117 1.79 -4.27 -3.47
N VAL A 118 1.38 -3.03 -3.80
CA VAL A 118 1.89 -1.82 -3.15
C VAL A 118 0.70 -1.01 -2.64
N TRP A 119 0.83 -0.48 -1.42
CA TRP A 119 -0.20 0.29 -0.78
C TRP A 119 0.39 1.64 -0.35
N PHE A 120 -0.09 2.74 -0.94
CA PHE A 120 0.30 4.07 -0.51
C PHE A 120 -0.71 4.60 0.51
N GLN A 121 -0.18 5.02 1.65
CA GLN A 121 -0.96 5.50 2.79
C GLN A 121 -1.68 6.82 2.47
N LEU A 122 -2.62 7.24 3.34
CA LEU A 122 -3.32 8.52 3.21
C LEU A 122 -2.33 9.66 2.95
N GLY A 123 -2.62 10.46 1.94
CA GLY A 123 -1.79 11.60 1.56
C GLY A 123 -0.57 11.23 0.74
N VAL A 124 -0.31 9.94 0.51
CA VAL A 124 0.81 9.50 -0.35
C VAL A 124 0.26 9.23 -1.74
N VAL A 125 0.59 10.08 -2.68
CA VAL A 125 0.01 10.05 -4.02
C VAL A 125 1.11 10.28 -5.07
N ASP A 126 1.19 9.35 -6.03
CA ASP A 126 2.07 9.46 -7.20
C ASP A 126 1.44 8.68 -8.34
N PRO A 127 0.65 9.35 -9.21
CA PRO A 127 -0.05 8.66 -10.31
C PRO A 127 0.89 7.96 -11.29
N ASP A 128 2.07 8.51 -11.53
CA ASP A 128 3.04 7.88 -12.43
C ASP A 128 3.54 6.56 -11.84
N ALA A 129 3.82 6.55 -10.54
CA ALA A 129 4.22 5.32 -9.85
C ALA A 129 3.10 4.27 -9.91
N LEU A 130 1.85 4.70 -9.72
CA LEU A 130 0.69 3.81 -9.83
C LEU A 130 0.65 3.13 -11.19
N GLY A 131 0.83 3.91 -12.26
CA GLY A 131 0.84 3.38 -13.62
C GLY A 131 1.97 2.38 -13.84
N ARG A 132 3.20 2.73 -13.42
CA ARG A 132 4.37 1.84 -13.59
C ARG A 132 4.20 0.54 -12.80
N THR A 133 3.73 0.65 -11.58
CA THR A 133 3.58 -0.51 -10.69
C THR A 133 2.53 -1.47 -11.23
N ARG A 134 1.39 -0.94 -11.68
CA ARG A 134 0.34 -1.75 -12.30
C ARG A 134 0.81 -2.38 -13.60
N ALA A 135 1.55 -1.63 -14.41
CA ALA A 135 2.11 -2.16 -15.67
C ALA A 135 3.09 -3.30 -15.42
N ALA A 136 3.75 -3.31 -14.27
CA ALA A 136 4.65 -4.39 -13.86
C ALA A 136 3.90 -5.62 -13.33
N GLY A 137 2.58 -5.57 -13.24
CA GLY A 137 1.76 -6.71 -12.85
C GLY A 137 1.36 -6.75 -11.38
N LEU A 138 1.67 -5.72 -10.60
CA LEU A 138 1.28 -5.66 -9.20
C LEU A 138 -0.09 -4.98 -9.03
N ASP A 139 -0.83 -5.40 -8.02
CA ASP A 139 -1.95 -4.60 -7.55
C ASP A 139 -1.39 -3.38 -6.82
N MET A 140 -2.08 -2.25 -6.93
CA MET A 140 -1.69 -1.05 -6.21
C MET A 140 -2.87 -0.14 -5.92
N VAL A 141 -2.87 0.42 -4.70
CA VAL A 141 -3.80 1.47 -4.29
C VAL A 141 -3.01 2.61 -3.66
N MET A 142 -3.57 3.82 -3.71
CA MET A 142 -2.95 5.01 -3.09
C MET A 142 -4.00 5.80 -2.31
N ASP A 143 -3.48 6.60 -1.35
CA ASP A 143 -4.30 7.53 -0.57
C ASP A 143 -5.38 6.80 0.23
N ARG A 144 -5.00 5.67 0.84
CA ARG A 144 -5.88 4.86 1.67
C ARG A 144 -5.14 4.40 2.92
N CYS A 145 -5.89 4.07 3.97
CA CYS A 145 -5.33 3.56 5.22
C CYS A 145 -5.94 2.19 5.54
N PRO A 146 -5.13 1.14 5.70
CA PRO A 146 -5.65 -0.18 6.03
C PRO A 146 -6.52 -0.17 7.29
N ALA A 147 -6.16 0.63 8.29
CA ALA A 147 -6.93 0.72 9.53
C ALA A 147 -8.35 1.27 9.31
N ILE A 148 -8.54 2.04 8.25
CA ILE A 148 -9.85 2.58 7.87
C ILE A 148 -10.59 1.58 6.96
N GLU A 149 -9.86 1.01 5.98
CA GLU A 149 -10.50 0.17 4.97
C GLU A 149 -10.93 -1.19 5.51
N ILE A 150 -10.19 -1.77 6.46
CA ILE A 150 -10.56 -3.06 7.05
C ILE A 150 -11.98 -3.03 7.62
N PRO A 151 -12.32 -2.10 8.52
CA PRO A 151 -13.70 -2.05 9.03
C PRO A 151 -14.71 -1.56 7.99
N ARG A 152 -14.31 -0.63 7.12
CA ARG A 152 -15.23 -0.09 6.11
C ARG A 152 -15.74 -1.18 5.17
N LEU A 153 -14.88 -2.09 4.78
CA LEU A 153 -15.22 -3.17 3.86
C LEU A 153 -15.63 -4.45 4.58
N GLY A 154 -15.51 -4.50 5.91
CA GLY A 154 -15.72 -5.73 6.63
C GLY A 154 -14.72 -6.81 6.21
N ALA A 155 -13.47 -6.43 5.96
CA ALA A 155 -12.45 -7.35 5.47
C ALA A 155 -12.15 -8.42 6.51
N ARG A 156 -11.76 -9.60 6.04
CA ARG A 156 -11.49 -10.76 6.89
C ARG A 156 -10.03 -11.18 6.80
N ALA A 157 -9.52 -11.55 7.97
CA ALA A 157 -8.15 -12.04 8.07
C ALA A 157 -7.99 -13.40 7.39
#